data_f803ddcb1bc640dea7ebe5e5c3906f5b
#
_entry.id   f803ddcb1bc640dea7ebe5e5c3906f5b
#
_cell.length_a   1.000
_cell.length_b   1.000
_cell.length_c   1.000
_cell.angle_alpha   90.00
_cell.angle_beta   90.00
_cell.angle_gamma   90.00
#
_symmetry.space_group_name_H-M   'P 1'
#
loop_
_entity.id
_entity.type
_entity.pdbx_description
1 polymer ?
#
loop_
_entity_poly.entity_id
_entity_poly.type
_entity_poly.pdbx_seq_one_letter_code
_entity_poly.pdbx_strand_id
1 'polypeptide(L)'
;MKKNKYLPINWTNGTKLSSEHFIHSYLSQVERSVQMQAFSLTKFNFGLGKPETFEEAVYYQLSGTTPNSAVIELLHCEGITPSGYTISYDRQIYGTHAVCSEAQNVEEAKDGDLFYVLVSVAPFSRVPV
;
A
#
# COMPACT_ATOMS: atom_id res chain seq x y z
N MET A 1 -4.55 -8.94 -21.21
CA MET A 1 -3.20 -8.76 -20.64
C MET A 1 -2.91 -7.26 -20.54
N LYS A 2 -2.66 -6.75 -19.34
CA LYS A 2 -2.30 -5.34 -19.18
C LYS A 2 -0.93 -5.11 -19.85
N LYS A 3 -0.87 -4.11 -20.70
CA LYS A 3 0.38 -3.71 -21.33
C LYS A 3 1.30 -3.09 -20.28
N ASN A 4 2.56 -3.50 -20.24
CA ASN A 4 3.53 -2.93 -19.31
C ASN A 4 3.69 -1.44 -19.57
N LYS A 5 3.59 -0.66 -18.52
CA LYS A 5 3.78 0.79 -18.57
C LYS A 5 5.27 1.14 -18.64
N TYR A 6 6.07 0.37 -17.93
CA TYR A 6 7.53 0.57 -17.86
C TYR A 6 8.24 -0.61 -18.52
N LEU A 7 9.07 -0.31 -19.51
CA LEU A 7 9.90 -1.29 -20.20
C LEU A 7 11.32 -1.27 -19.63
N PRO A 8 12.04 -2.42 -19.66
CA PRO A 8 13.44 -2.46 -19.31
C PRO A 8 14.26 -1.51 -20.20
N ILE A 9 15.28 -0.90 -19.61
CA ILE A 9 16.18 -0.02 -20.35
C ILE A 9 17.15 -0.89 -21.15
N ASN A 10 17.31 -0.57 -22.42
CA ASN A 10 18.34 -1.16 -23.26
C ASN A 10 19.68 -0.39 -23.05
N TRP A 11 20.52 -0.96 -22.19
CA TRP A 11 21.85 -0.41 -21.91
C TRP A 11 22.81 -0.70 -23.05
N THR A 12 23.33 0.34 -23.69
CA THR A 12 24.34 0.23 -24.75
C THR A 12 25.59 1.02 -24.37
N ASN A 13 26.71 0.67 -24.99
CA ASN A 13 27.95 1.43 -24.81
C ASN A 13 27.77 2.88 -25.26
N GLY A 14 28.20 3.83 -24.44
CA GLY A 14 28.07 5.26 -24.70
C GLY A 14 26.73 5.87 -24.29
N THR A 15 25.85 5.10 -23.66
CA THR A 15 24.62 5.65 -23.09
C THR A 15 24.93 6.65 -21.98
N LYS A 16 24.46 7.89 -22.15
CA LYS A 16 24.60 8.91 -21.11
C LYS A 16 23.62 8.59 -19.98
N LEU A 17 24.16 8.38 -18.79
CA LEU A 17 23.34 8.08 -17.61
C LEU A 17 22.57 9.30 -17.15
N SER A 18 21.31 9.08 -16.76
CA SER A 18 20.46 10.06 -16.10
C SER A 18 19.67 9.40 -14.97
N SER A 19 19.19 10.20 -14.03
CA SER A 19 18.34 9.71 -12.94
C SER A 19 17.09 9.00 -13.46
N GLU A 20 16.54 9.45 -14.59
CA GLU A 20 15.37 8.82 -15.20
C GLU A 20 15.61 7.38 -15.63
N HIS A 21 16.81 7.05 -16.10
CA HIS A 21 17.16 5.68 -16.45
C HIS A 21 17.08 4.73 -15.24
N PHE A 22 17.60 5.16 -14.10
CA PHE A 22 17.53 4.37 -12.87
C PHE A 22 16.09 4.22 -12.36
N ILE A 23 15.34 5.29 -12.44
CA ILE A 23 13.93 5.32 -12.07
C ILE A 23 13.11 4.36 -12.93
N HIS A 24 13.26 4.44 -14.25
CA HIS A 24 12.57 3.54 -15.19
C HIS A 24 12.97 2.07 -14.98
N SER A 25 14.25 1.81 -14.72
CA SER A 25 14.75 0.47 -14.41
C SER A 25 14.06 -0.08 -13.16
N TYR A 26 14.01 0.72 -12.10
CA TYR A 26 13.33 0.33 -10.86
C TYR A 26 11.83 0.07 -11.07
N LEU A 27 11.13 0.99 -11.73
CA LEU A 27 9.69 0.85 -11.98
C LEU A 27 9.37 -0.36 -12.87
N SER A 28 10.23 -0.66 -13.84
CA SER A 28 10.11 -1.86 -14.67
C SER A 28 10.23 -3.14 -13.83
N GLN A 29 11.15 -3.18 -12.87
CA GLN A 29 11.31 -4.32 -11.96
C GLN A 29 10.11 -4.48 -11.02
N VAL A 30 9.60 -3.38 -10.47
CA VAL A 30 8.40 -3.39 -9.62
C VAL A 30 7.21 -3.94 -10.41
N GLU A 31 6.99 -3.44 -11.63
CA GLU A 31 5.88 -3.88 -12.47
C GLU A 31 5.98 -5.37 -12.82
N ARG A 32 7.20 -5.85 -13.08
CA ARG A 32 7.45 -7.27 -13.34
C ARG A 32 7.18 -8.13 -12.11
N SER A 33 7.60 -7.69 -10.94
CA SER A 33 7.33 -8.39 -9.68
C SER A 33 5.84 -8.49 -9.39
N VAL A 34 5.10 -7.39 -9.59
CA VAL A 34 3.64 -7.35 -9.45
C VAL A 34 2.97 -8.33 -10.40
N GLN A 35 3.41 -8.39 -11.65
CA GLN A 35 2.87 -9.34 -12.62
C GLN A 35 3.11 -10.79 -12.22
N MET A 36 4.32 -11.11 -11.73
CA MET A 36 4.64 -12.45 -11.25
C MET A 36 3.76 -12.85 -10.06
N GLN A 37 3.55 -11.94 -9.12
CA GLN A 37 2.66 -12.17 -7.99
C GLN A 37 1.20 -12.35 -8.44
N ALA A 38 0.76 -11.55 -9.41
CA ALA A 38 -0.61 -11.63 -9.93
C ALA A 38 -0.95 -13.00 -10.54
N PHE A 39 0.02 -13.73 -11.06
CA PHE A 39 -0.20 -15.09 -11.58
C PHE A 39 -0.61 -16.09 -10.49
N SER A 40 -0.17 -15.90 -9.26
CA SER A 40 -0.52 -16.76 -8.14
C SER A 40 -1.76 -16.30 -7.38
N LEU A 41 -2.27 -15.11 -7.66
CA LEU A 41 -3.43 -14.57 -7.00
C LEU A 41 -4.74 -15.10 -7.60
N THR A 42 -5.65 -15.42 -6.69
CA THR A 42 -7.03 -15.77 -6.98
C THR A 42 -7.95 -14.80 -6.26
N LYS A 43 -9.25 -14.89 -6.50
CA LYS A 43 -10.25 -14.09 -5.77
C LYS A 43 -10.32 -14.38 -4.26
N PHE A 44 -9.56 -15.34 -3.76
CA PHE A 44 -9.62 -15.79 -2.37
C PHE A 44 -8.33 -15.61 -1.59
N ASN A 45 -7.20 -15.37 -2.25
CA ASN A 45 -5.89 -15.35 -1.59
C ASN A 45 -5.17 -14.00 -1.63
N PHE A 46 -5.91 -12.92 -1.76
CA PHE A 46 -5.41 -11.55 -1.55
C PHE A 46 -5.96 -10.98 -0.23
N GLY A 47 -5.43 -9.86 0.20
CA GLY A 47 -5.85 -9.15 1.41
C GLY A 47 -4.75 -9.10 2.45
N LEU A 48 -5.14 -9.04 3.72
CA LEU A 48 -4.20 -8.98 4.83
C LEU A 48 -3.43 -10.29 4.96
N GLY A 49 -2.12 -10.18 5.06
CA GLY A 49 -1.23 -11.30 5.29
C GLY A 49 -0.97 -11.52 6.77
N LYS A 50 -0.39 -12.68 7.12
CA LYS A 50 0.14 -12.91 8.46
C LYS A 50 1.63 -12.57 8.45
N PRO A 51 2.07 -11.53 9.15
CA PRO A 51 3.48 -11.17 9.20
C PRO A 51 4.28 -12.19 10.00
N GLU A 52 5.55 -12.35 9.66
CA GLU A 52 6.44 -13.27 10.39
C GLU A 52 6.79 -12.77 11.80
N THR A 53 6.76 -11.47 12.01
CA THR A 53 7.24 -10.81 13.23
C THR A 53 6.15 -10.28 14.15
N PHE A 54 4.91 -10.22 13.67
CA PHE A 54 3.77 -9.68 14.40
C PHE A 54 2.66 -10.73 14.55
N GLU A 55 1.90 -10.63 15.61
CA GLU A 55 0.77 -11.56 15.85
C GLU A 55 -0.39 -11.31 14.88
N GLU A 56 -0.54 -10.06 14.42
CA GLU A 56 -1.60 -9.65 13.51
C GLU A 56 -1.05 -8.90 12.30
N ALA A 57 -1.76 -9.00 11.18
CA ALA A 57 -1.39 -8.33 9.93
C ALA A 57 -1.67 -6.82 9.95
N VAL A 58 -2.50 -6.36 10.87
CA VAL A 58 -2.88 -4.95 10.99
C VAL A 58 -2.97 -4.53 12.46
N TYR A 59 -2.34 -3.40 12.77
CA TYR A 59 -2.53 -2.68 14.02
C TYR A 59 -3.01 -1.27 13.74
N TYR A 60 -3.99 -0.83 14.48
CA TYR A 60 -4.57 0.49 14.35
C TYR A 60 -4.98 1.05 15.71
N GLN A 61 -5.18 2.35 15.75
CA GLN A 61 -5.78 3.01 16.90
C GLN A 61 -6.93 3.91 16.45
N LEU A 62 -7.92 4.01 17.31
CA LEU A 62 -9.04 4.93 17.13
C LEU A 62 -8.74 6.24 17.85
N SER A 63 -8.92 7.33 17.16
CA SER A 63 -8.88 8.66 17.73
C SER A 63 -10.10 9.44 17.29
N GLY A 64 -10.55 10.36 18.11
CA GLY A 64 -11.67 11.24 17.81
C GLY A 64 -11.32 12.66 18.22
N THR A 65 -11.58 13.61 17.35
CA THR A 65 -11.43 15.04 17.66
C THR A 65 -12.69 15.60 18.32
N THR A 66 -13.80 14.91 18.16
CA THR A 66 -15.10 15.23 18.78
C THR A 66 -15.78 13.94 19.25
N PRO A 67 -16.72 13.99 20.21
CA PRO A 67 -17.42 12.80 20.69
C PRO A 67 -18.15 11.99 19.61
N ASN A 68 -18.48 12.61 18.50
CA ASN A 68 -19.28 12.04 17.41
C ASN A 68 -18.47 11.73 16.15
N SER A 69 -17.14 11.84 16.20
CA SER A 69 -16.28 11.51 15.06
C SER A 69 -15.26 10.46 15.42
N ALA A 70 -15.02 9.53 14.52
CA ALA A 70 -13.98 8.52 14.62
C ALA A 70 -12.99 8.67 13.48
N VAL A 71 -11.71 8.62 13.83
CA VAL A 71 -10.59 8.56 12.90
C VAL A 71 -9.79 7.31 13.22
N ILE A 72 -9.47 6.53 12.20
CA ILE A 72 -8.62 5.36 12.33
C ILE A 72 -7.21 5.75 11.88
N GLU A 73 -6.25 5.59 12.78
CA GLU A 73 -4.84 5.73 12.49
C GLU A 73 -4.21 4.36 12.33
N LEU A 74 -3.58 4.14 11.18
CA LEU A 74 -2.90 2.89 10.88
C LEU A 74 -1.51 2.91 11.54
N LEU A 75 -1.19 1.87 12.31
CA LEU A 75 0.11 1.70 12.95
C LEU A 75 0.98 0.69 12.21
N HIS A 76 0.38 -0.37 11.73
CA HIS A 76 1.05 -1.41 10.98
C HIS A 76 0.07 -2.08 10.03
N CYS A 77 0.52 -2.44 8.84
CA CYS A 77 -0.30 -3.18 7.89
C CYS A 77 0.58 -3.97 6.92
N GLU A 78 0.28 -5.26 6.80
CA GLU A 78 0.87 -6.13 5.79
C GLU A 78 -0.20 -6.87 5.01
N GLY A 79 0.00 -6.92 3.71
CA GLY A 79 -0.95 -7.59 2.84
C GLY A 79 -0.58 -7.50 1.37
N ILE A 80 -1.48 -7.98 0.55
CA ILE A 80 -1.36 -7.92 -0.91
C ILE A 80 -2.70 -7.49 -1.52
N THR A 81 -2.63 -6.55 -2.44
CA THR A 81 -3.81 -6.11 -3.18
C THR A 81 -4.25 -7.13 -4.22
N PRO A 82 -5.51 -7.10 -4.67
CA PRO A 82 -5.97 -7.97 -5.76
C PRO A 82 -5.16 -7.85 -7.04
N SER A 83 -4.51 -6.70 -7.26
CA SER A 83 -3.67 -6.43 -8.42
C SER A 83 -2.23 -6.92 -8.27
N GLY A 84 -1.83 -7.46 -7.11
CA GLY A 84 -0.49 -8.00 -6.86
C GLY A 84 0.49 -7.01 -6.23
N TYR A 85 0.05 -5.83 -5.80
CA TYR A 85 0.88 -4.89 -5.04
C TYR A 85 0.97 -5.30 -3.58
N THR A 86 2.16 -5.40 -3.05
CA THR A 86 2.36 -5.63 -1.61
C THR A 86 2.12 -4.35 -0.83
N ILE A 87 1.49 -4.51 0.32
CA ILE A 87 1.35 -3.48 1.33
C ILE A 87 2.26 -3.88 2.49
N SER A 88 3.21 -3.02 2.81
CA SER A 88 4.06 -3.17 3.98
C SER A 88 4.24 -1.79 4.58
N TYR A 89 3.53 -1.53 5.66
CA TYR A 89 3.52 -0.25 6.35
C TYR A 89 3.80 -0.46 7.84
N ASP A 90 4.74 0.30 8.35
CA ASP A 90 5.03 0.38 9.77
C ASP A 90 5.27 1.84 10.14
N ARG A 91 4.48 2.35 11.08
CA ARG A 91 4.59 3.73 11.54
C ARG A 91 5.95 4.06 12.13
N GLN A 92 6.61 3.11 12.77
CA GLN A 92 7.93 3.33 13.36
C GLN A 92 9.00 3.59 12.29
N ILE A 93 8.84 2.99 11.11
CA ILE A 93 9.76 3.16 9.99
C ILE A 93 9.40 4.42 9.18
N TYR A 94 8.12 4.66 8.96
CA TYR A 94 7.62 5.75 8.10
C TYR A 94 7.07 6.94 8.88
N GLY A 95 7.46 7.11 10.11
CA GLY A 95 6.85 7.87 11.20
C GLY A 95 6.63 9.36 11.04
N THR A 96 6.98 9.98 9.93
CA THR A 96 6.75 11.42 9.72
C THR A 96 5.35 11.75 9.21
N HIS A 97 4.65 10.78 8.63
CA HIS A 97 3.32 10.97 8.09
C HIS A 97 2.40 9.84 8.55
N ALA A 98 1.52 10.16 9.48
CA ALA A 98 0.51 9.21 9.92
C ALA A 98 -0.48 8.90 8.79
N VAL A 99 -0.75 7.62 8.56
CA VAL A 99 -1.80 7.17 7.64
C VAL A 99 -3.10 7.09 8.43
N CYS A 100 -4.00 8.01 8.16
CA CYS A 100 -5.28 8.12 8.86
C CYS A 100 -6.43 8.03 7.87
N SER A 101 -7.56 7.50 8.34
CA SER A 101 -8.82 7.62 7.63
C SER A 101 -9.33 9.05 7.66
N GLU A 102 -10.27 9.39 6.77
CA GLU A 102 -11.08 10.57 6.94
C GLU A 102 -11.94 10.45 8.21
N ALA A 103 -12.22 11.59 8.84
CA ALA A 103 -13.11 11.62 10.00
C ALA A 103 -14.53 11.19 9.59
N GLN A 104 -15.03 10.16 10.25
CA GLN A 104 -16.37 9.65 10.03
C GLN A 104 -17.30 10.10 11.14
N ASN A 105 -18.47 10.60 10.76
CA ASN A 105 -19.51 10.91 11.73
C ASN A 105 -20.16 9.59 12.20
N VAL A 106 -20.05 9.32 13.49
CA VAL A 106 -20.60 8.13 14.14
C VAL A 106 -21.82 8.44 15.01
N GLU A 107 -22.36 9.65 14.93
CA GLU A 107 -23.49 10.10 15.76
C GLU A 107 -24.75 9.24 15.56
N GLU A 108 -24.98 8.77 14.34
CA GLU A 108 -26.12 7.91 14.00
C GLU A 108 -25.80 6.40 14.08
N ALA A 109 -24.54 6.05 14.41
CA ALA A 109 -24.14 4.66 14.51
C ALA A 109 -24.81 3.97 15.70
N LYS A 110 -25.37 2.79 15.47
CA LYS A 110 -26.00 1.96 16.48
C LYS A 110 -25.05 0.85 16.91
N ASP A 111 -25.30 0.31 18.09
CA ASP A 111 -24.58 -0.87 18.58
C ASP A 111 -24.74 -2.03 17.60
N GLY A 112 -23.61 -2.55 17.11
CA GLY A 112 -23.58 -3.62 16.09
C GLY A 112 -23.45 -3.17 14.65
N ASP A 113 -23.42 -1.86 14.36
CA ASP A 113 -23.12 -1.35 13.02
C ASP A 113 -21.67 -1.69 12.63
N LEU A 114 -21.51 -2.12 11.37
CA LEU A 114 -20.22 -2.48 10.81
C LEU A 114 -19.68 -1.37 9.91
N PHE A 115 -18.44 -1.02 10.12
CA PHE A 115 -17.71 -0.08 9.28
C PHE A 115 -16.56 -0.80 8.56
N TYR A 116 -16.40 -0.52 7.28
CA TYR A 116 -15.32 -1.07 6.48
C TYR A 116 -14.25 -0.01 6.25
N VAL A 117 -13.00 -0.38 6.49
CA VAL A 117 -11.85 0.45 6.20
C VAL A 117 -11.08 -0.17 5.06
N LEU A 118 -10.89 0.60 4.00
CA LEU A 118 -10.14 0.18 2.82
C LEU A 118 -8.75 0.79 2.86
N VAL A 119 -7.74 -0.06 2.72
CA VAL A 119 -6.36 0.36 2.51
C VAL A 119 -6.05 0.21 1.03
N SER A 120 -5.59 1.28 0.41
CA SER A 120 -5.21 1.30 -1.00
C SER A 120 -3.75 1.73 -1.16
N VAL A 121 -3.15 1.31 -2.26
CA VAL A 121 -1.78 1.66 -2.64
C VAL A 121 -1.82 2.55 -3.85
N ALA A 122 -1.10 3.67 -3.81
CA ALA A 122 -0.81 4.50 -4.98
C ALA A 122 0.54 4.07 -5.56
N PRO A 123 0.57 3.09 -6.49
CA PRO A 123 1.81 2.60 -7.05
C PRO A 123 2.48 3.71 -7.86
N PHE A 124 3.81 3.73 -7.81
CA PHE A 124 4.64 4.72 -8.54
C PHE A 124 4.50 6.16 -8.06
N SER A 125 3.78 6.41 -6.98
CA SER A 125 3.82 7.68 -6.27
C SER A 125 5.15 7.80 -5.53
N ARG A 126 5.77 8.97 -5.60
CA ARG A 126 7.03 9.26 -4.92
C ARG A 126 6.84 10.33 -3.89
N VAL A 127 7.44 10.12 -2.75
CA VAL A 127 7.61 11.18 -1.76
C VAL A 127 8.92 11.89 -2.09
N PRO A 128 8.94 13.22 -2.26
CA PRO A 128 10.18 13.96 -2.37
C PRO A 128 11.04 13.73 -1.13
N VAL A 129 12.29 13.44 -1.35
CA VAL A 129 13.29 13.32 -0.28
C VAL A 129 13.80 14.71 0.08
#